data_cc6988918557568b482cb9f841bb5791
#
_entry.id   cc6988918557568b482cb9f841bb5791
#
_cell.length_a   1.000
_cell.length_b   1.000
_cell.length_c   1.000
_cell.angle_alpha   90.00
_cell.angle_beta   90.00
_cell.angle_gamma   90.00
#
_symmetry.space_group_name_H-M   'P 1'
#
loop_
_entity.id
_entity.type
_entity.pdbx_description
1 polymer ?
#
loop_
_entity_poly.entity_id
_entity_poly.type
_entity_poly.pdbx_seq_one_letter_code
_entity_poly.pdbx_strand_id
1 'polypeptide(L)'
;MEDEAYSVPGQYMFGDSLLVSPVSSAPHNNITGIATKHVWLPTSSPWLQFVNGVQVTNATVKSEWAPTEIPAFVRAGPAGANLMPLRTMNSTYTAFADPLVWVVWMAPNGDGSNVSYEMFEDAGDGLDYQQVGNTAHAMTTAHVAHGGGSIGKGGTTATVVVGPSVGSFKGQGNSRRQLVQFRLGDGADPQTVTVNGKAIPRLHTAPAFGSAVLGELEVGWFRAAQSENGQDNYTQPVDALVVAAGKCSIHQQLSVVVKWA
;
A
#
# COMPACT_ATOMS: atom_id res chain seq x y z
N MET A 1 -1.09 7.63 -29.10
CA MET A 1 -2.25 7.64 -28.19
C MET A 1 -2.85 6.28 -28.34
N GLU A 2 -3.00 5.54 -27.27
CA GLU A 2 -3.48 4.15 -27.38
C GLU A 2 -5.01 4.19 -27.47
N ASP A 3 -5.56 3.93 -28.64
CA ASP A 3 -6.99 4.03 -28.93
C ASP A 3 -7.84 3.05 -28.09
N GLU A 4 -7.24 1.98 -27.59
CA GLU A 4 -7.86 1.02 -26.69
C GLU A 4 -8.35 1.65 -25.37
N ALA A 5 -7.73 2.73 -24.90
CA ALA A 5 -8.20 3.45 -23.72
C ALA A 5 -9.66 3.91 -23.82
N TYR A 6 -10.12 4.21 -25.04
CA TYR A 6 -11.50 4.65 -25.29
C TYR A 6 -12.49 3.49 -25.40
N SER A 7 -12.01 2.26 -25.50
CA SER A 7 -12.87 1.06 -25.60
C SER A 7 -13.33 0.53 -24.24
N VAL A 8 -12.80 1.06 -23.13
CA VAL A 8 -13.09 0.62 -21.74
C VAL A 8 -13.78 1.72 -20.92
N PRO A 9 -15.03 2.05 -21.21
CA PRO A 9 -15.74 3.11 -20.51
C PRO A 9 -15.88 2.80 -19.02
N GLY A 10 -15.78 3.85 -18.18
CA GLY A 10 -15.87 3.74 -16.73
C GLY A 10 -14.55 3.36 -16.04
N GLN A 11 -13.47 3.14 -16.80
CA GLN A 11 -12.12 3.02 -16.28
C GLN A 11 -11.49 4.41 -16.17
N TYR A 12 -10.76 4.67 -15.09
CA TYR A 12 -10.10 5.97 -14.88
C TYR A 12 -8.85 5.85 -14.01
N MET A 13 -7.97 6.84 -14.13
CA MET A 13 -6.85 7.01 -13.22
C MET A 13 -7.32 7.75 -11.96
N PHE A 14 -7.00 7.22 -10.81
CA PHE A 14 -7.15 7.88 -9.52
C PHE A 14 -5.75 8.34 -9.05
N GLY A 15 -5.45 9.62 -9.27
CA GLY A 15 -4.09 10.12 -9.18
C GLY A 15 -3.18 9.53 -10.28
N ASP A 16 -1.88 9.57 -10.05
CA ASP A 16 -0.87 9.19 -11.06
C ASP A 16 -0.55 7.70 -11.08
N SER A 17 -0.92 6.98 -10.05
CA SER A 17 -0.42 5.62 -9.79
C SER A 17 -1.50 4.55 -9.68
N LEU A 18 -2.76 4.91 -9.56
CA LEU A 18 -3.85 3.96 -9.36
C LEU A 18 -4.83 4.01 -10.53
N LEU A 19 -5.04 2.87 -11.18
CA LEU A 19 -6.09 2.69 -12.17
C LEU A 19 -7.24 1.93 -11.55
N VAL A 20 -8.46 2.47 -11.69
CA VAL A 20 -9.68 1.88 -11.13
C VAL A 20 -10.69 1.63 -12.25
N SER A 21 -11.31 0.47 -12.23
CA SER A 21 -12.30 0.06 -13.24
C SER A 21 -13.54 -0.53 -12.57
N PRO A 22 -14.44 0.30 -12.02
CA PRO A 22 -15.63 -0.18 -11.33
C PRO A 22 -16.48 -1.12 -12.18
N VAL A 23 -16.97 -2.19 -11.60
CA VAL A 23 -17.91 -3.10 -12.25
C VAL A 23 -19.27 -2.44 -12.29
N SER A 24 -19.71 -2.05 -13.48
CA SER A 24 -21.02 -1.38 -13.71
C SER A 24 -22.00 -2.25 -14.51
N SER A 25 -21.58 -3.45 -14.91
CA SER A 25 -22.45 -4.41 -15.61
C SER A 25 -23.22 -5.29 -14.63
N ALA A 26 -24.37 -5.78 -15.07
CA ALA A 26 -25.12 -6.77 -14.30
C ALA A 26 -24.27 -8.05 -14.11
N PRO A 27 -24.41 -8.75 -12.99
CA PRO A 27 -23.75 -10.02 -12.79
C PRO A 27 -24.23 -11.05 -13.83
N HIS A 28 -23.30 -11.87 -14.32
CA HIS A 28 -23.66 -13.00 -15.19
C HIS A 28 -24.13 -14.21 -14.39
N ASN A 29 -23.88 -14.21 -13.07
CA ASN A 29 -24.37 -15.21 -12.13
C ASN A 29 -25.16 -14.52 -11.01
N ASN A 30 -26.49 -14.64 -11.08
CA ASN A 30 -27.39 -13.99 -10.12
C ASN A 30 -27.34 -14.59 -8.71
N ILE A 31 -26.77 -15.80 -8.54
CA ILE A 31 -26.64 -16.46 -7.23
C ILE A 31 -25.42 -15.93 -6.49
N THR A 32 -24.29 -15.80 -7.19
CA THR A 32 -23.02 -15.36 -6.60
C THR A 32 -22.79 -13.85 -6.74
N GLY A 33 -23.55 -13.18 -7.61
CA GLY A 33 -23.37 -11.77 -7.91
C GLY A 33 -22.10 -11.47 -8.74
N ILE A 34 -21.41 -12.50 -9.25
CA ILE A 34 -20.16 -12.35 -10.02
C ILE A 34 -20.45 -11.68 -11.36
N ALA A 35 -19.69 -10.66 -11.68
CA ALA A 35 -19.72 -9.94 -12.93
C ALA A 35 -18.36 -9.97 -13.63
N THR A 36 -18.40 -9.89 -14.98
CA THR A 36 -17.18 -9.79 -15.79
C THR A 36 -16.88 -8.34 -16.08
N LYS A 37 -15.62 -7.93 -15.90
CA LYS A 37 -15.13 -6.61 -16.30
C LYS A 37 -13.85 -6.74 -17.10
N HIS A 38 -13.84 -6.09 -18.26
CA HIS A 38 -12.62 -5.87 -19.03
C HIS A 38 -11.90 -4.64 -18.51
N VAL A 39 -10.60 -4.77 -18.31
CA VAL A 39 -9.71 -3.68 -17.91
C VAL A 39 -8.59 -3.62 -18.93
N TRP A 40 -8.28 -2.43 -19.42
CA TRP A 40 -7.12 -2.18 -20.24
C TRP A 40 -6.05 -1.44 -19.42
N LEU A 41 -4.83 -1.93 -19.45
CA LEU A 41 -3.70 -1.39 -18.73
C LEU A 41 -2.69 -0.81 -19.72
N PRO A 42 -2.29 0.48 -19.59
CA PRO A 42 -1.24 1.06 -20.42
C PRO A 42 0.05 0.26 -20.38
N THR A 43 0.64 0.00 -21.55
CA THR A 43 1.80 -0.90 -21.66
C THR A 43 3.12 -0.23 -21.30
N SER A 44 3.11 1.07 -21.06
CA SER A 44 4.30 1.89 -20.73
C SER A 44 4.92 1.60 -19.35
N SER A 45 4.21 0.88 -18.49
CA SER A 45 4.67 0.54 -17.14
C SER A 45 4.13 -0.82 -16.70
N PRO A 46 4.81 -1.53 -15.80
CA PRO A 46 4.24 -2.70 -15.15
C PRO A 46 3.05 -2.30 -14.26
N TRP A 47 2.06 -3.17 -14.18
CA TRP A 47 0.89 -3.00 -13.32
C TRP A 47 0.79 -4.15 -12.32
N LEU A 48 0.40 -3.82 -11.10
CA LEU A 48 0.20 -4.76 -10.01
C LEU A 48 -1.24 -4.70 -9.54
N GLN A 49 -1.85 -5.82 -9.22
CA GLN A 49 -3.16 -5.82 -8.59
C GLN A 49 -3.08 -5.10 -7.24
N PHE A 50 -4.00 -4.18 -7.00
CA PHE A 50 -4.02 -3.37 -5.77
C PHE A 50 -4.09 -4.23 -4.51
N VAL A 51 -4.90 -5.29 -4.53
CA VAL A 51 -5.18 -6.10 -3.35
C VAL A 51 -3.99 -6.97 -2.94
N ASN A 52 -3.38 -7.67 -3.90
CA ASN A 52 -2.41 -8.73 -3.60
C ASN A 52 -0.98 -8.47 -4.14
N GLY A 53 -0.79 -7.42 -4.95
CA GLY A 53 0.52 -7.13 -5.54
C GLY A 53 0.93 -8.04 -6.71
N VAL A 54 0.03 -8.94 -7.17
CA VAL A 54 0.34 -9.80 -8.32
C VAL A 54 0.52 -8.96 -9.57
N GLN A 55 1.63 -9.19 -10.28
CA GLN A 55 1.91 -8.48 -11.53
C GLN A 55 0.97 -8.94 -12.64
N VAL A 56 0.40 -7.98 -13.35
CA VAL A 56 -0.39 -8.21 -14.53
C VAL A 56 0.51 -8.08 -15.76
N THR A 57 0.60 -9.16 -16.55
CA THR A 57 1.48 -9.22 -17.73
C THR A 57 0.76 -8.88 -19.04
N ASN A 58 -0.58 -8.88 -19.03
CA ASN A 58 -1.38 -8.63 -20.22
C ASN A 58 -1.92 -7.19 -20.21
N ALA A 59 -1.88 -6.54 -21.37
CA ALA A 59 -2.46 -5.20 -21.54
C ALA A 59 -3.98 -5.19 -21.33
N THR A 60 -4.66 -6.29 -21.62
CA THR A 60 -6.11 -6.43 -21.39
C THR A 60 -6.37 -7.57 -20.43
N VAL A 61 -7.06 -7.26 -19.34
CA VAL A 61 -7.47 -8.21 -18.32
C VAL A 61 -8.98 -8.41 -18.40
N LYS A 62 -9.39 -9.63 -18.69
CA LYS A 62 -10.77 -10.05 -18.51
C LYS A 62 -10.82 -10.92 -17.26
N SER A 63 -11.51 -10.48 -16.22
CA SER A 63 -11.63 -11.24 -14.99
C SER A 63 -13.04 -11.17 -14.43
N GLU A 64 -13.33 -12.10 -13.55
CA GLU A 64 -14.56 -12.19 -12.80
C GLU A 64 -14.36 -11.52 -11.45
N TRP A 65 -15.34 -10.70 -11.05
CA TRP A 65 -15.28 -9.89 -9.84
C TRP A 65 -16.52 -10.10 -9.00
N ALA A 66 -16.33 -10.33 -7.72
CA ALA A 66 -17.42 -10.40 -6.75
C ALA A 66 -17.99 -8.99 -6.47
N PRO A 67 -19.24 -8.87 -5.98
CA PRO A 67 -19.87 -7.58 -5.69
C PRO A 67 -19.11 -6.70 -4.70
N THR A 68 -18.27 -7.31 -3.88
CA THR A 68 -17.45 -6.68 -2.85
C THR A 68 -16.06 -6.27 -3.35
N GLU A 69 -15.72 -6.59 -4.60
CA GLU A 69 -14.41 -6.33 -5.19
C GLU A 69 -14.48 -5.19 -6.20
N ILE A 70 -13.46 -4.38 -6.21
CA ILE A 70 -13.26 -3.33 -7.22
C ILE A 70 -11.96 -3.61 -7.96
N PRO A 71 -11.99 -3.78 -9.30
CA PRO A 71 -10.79 -3.88 -10.09
C PRO A 71 -9.93 -2.62 -9.92
N ALA A 72 -8.82 -2.74 -9.23
CA ALA A 72 -7.88 -1.68 -9.01
C ALA A 72 -6.45 -2.18 -9.21
N PHE A 73 -5.63 -1.36 -9.87
CA PHE A 73 -4.27 -1.72 -10.27
C PHE A 73 -3.33 -0.57 -9.95
N VAL A 74 -2.16 -0.90 -9.43
CA VAL A 74 -1.12 0.06 -9.09
C VAL A 74 -0.04 0.03 -10.15
N ARG A 75 0.33 1.20 -10.66
CA ARG A 75 1.46 1.34 -11.56
C ARG A 75 2.76 1.18 -10.77
N ALA A 76 3.52 0.15 -11.08
CA ALA A 76 4.89 0.05 -10.62
C ALA A 76 5.78 0.82 -11.60
N GLY A 77 6.26 1.97 -11.23
CA GLY A 77 7.13 2.79 -12.08
C GLY A 77 8.42 2.06 -12.52
N PRO A 78 9.40 2.75 -13.12
CA PRO A 78 10.67 2.16 -13.55
C PRO A 78 11.40 1.43 -12.43
N ALA A 79 11.22 1.88 -11.19
CA ALA A 79 11.75 1.22 -9.99
C ALA A 79 11.16 -0.17 -9.72
N GLY A 80 10.15 -0.62 -10.47
CA GLY A 80 9.44 -1.86 -10.18
C GLY A 80 8.67 -1.84 -8.86
N ALA A 81 8.40 -0.67 -8.29
CA ALA A 81 7.71 -0.52 -7.02
C ALA A 81 6.77 0.69 -7.01
N ASN A 82 5.85 0.70 -6.06
CA ASN A 82 5.04 1.86 -5.69
C ASN A 82 4.80 1.87 -4.19
N LEU A 83 4.54 3.05 -3.64
CA LEU A 83 4.34 3.27 -2.22
C LEU A 83 3.21 4.27 -2.01
N MET A 84 2.29 3.98 -1.10
CA MET A 84 1.29 4.96 -0.64
C MET A 84 0.84 4.66 0.79
N PRO A 85 0.44 5.69 1.55
CA PRO A 85 -0.12 5.48 2.88
C PRO A 85 -1.58 5.01 2.76
N LEU A 86 -1.94 4.01 3.56
CA LEU A 86 -3.32 3.67 3.84
C LEU A 86 -3.62 4.02 5.29
N ARG A 87 -4.61 4.87 5.49
CA ARG A 87 -5.06 5.24 6.82
C ARG A 87 -6.02 4.16 7.35
N THR A 88 -5.69 3.57 8.47
CA THR A 88 -6.64 2.78 9.24
C THR A 88 -7.42 3.72 10.14
N MET A 89 -8.57 4.19 9.68
CA MET A 89 -9.39 5.13 10.46
C MET A 89 -10.63 4.42 11.00
N ASN A 90 -10.81 4.47 12.31
CA ASN A 90 -12.05 4.04 12.95
C ASN A 90 -13.17 5.08 12.82
N SER A 91 -12.84 6.29 12.39
CA SER A 91 -13.77 7.41 12.30
C SER A 91 -13.25 8.46 11.32
N THR A 92 -14.17 9.09 10.59
CA THR A 92 -13.90 10.25 9.75
C THR A 92 -13.53 11.50 10.54
N TYR A 93 -13.73 11.49 11.87
CA TYR A 93 -13.44 12.63 12.76
C TYR A 93 -11.99 12.66 13.26
N THR A 94 -11.19 11.64 12.96
CA THR A 94 -9.80 11.59 13.42
C THR A 94 -8.88 12.02 12.28
N ALA A 95 -8.38 13.23 12.34
CA ALA A 95 -7.48 13.79 11.32
C ALA A 95 -6.09 13.10 11.31
N PHE A 96 -5.59 12.72 12.51
CA PHE A 96 -4.28 12.11 12.65
C PHE A 96 -4.38 10.58 12.67
N ALA A 97 -3.78 9.93 11.68
CA ALA A 97 -3.79 8.48 11.58
C ALA A 97 -2.81 7.83 12.57
N ASP A 98 -3.33 6.99 13.48
CA ASP A 98 -2.57 6.14 14.38
C ASP A 98 -3.32 4.82 14.61
N PRO A 99 -2.85 3.70 14.07
CA PRO A 99 -1.63 3.51 13.27
C PRO A 99 -1.71 4.05 11.85
N LEU A 100 -0.56 4.34 11.24
CA LEU A 100 -0.39 4.61 9.83
C LEU A 100 0.25 3.40 9.16
N VAL A 101 -0.33 2.95 8.05
CA VAL A 101 0.20 1.82 7.26
C VAL A 101 0.75 2.35 5.94
N TRP A 102 2.02 2.17 5.69
CA TRP A 102 2.65 2.39 4.38
C TRP A 102 2.54 1.09 3.58
N VAL A 103 1.82 1.12 2.49
CA VAL A 103 1.69 -0.04 1.62
C VAL A 103 2.65 0.10 0.46
N VAL A 104 3.42 -0.96 0.24
CA VAL A 104 4.41 -1.09 -0.82
C VAL A 104 3.99 -2.19 -1.77
N TRP A 105 3.86 -1.88 -3.03
CA TRP A 105 3.69 -2.85 -4.10
C TRP A 105 5.04 -3.02 -4.80
N MET A 106 5.44 -4.27 -5.03
CA MET A 106 6.72 -4.58 -5.65
C MET A 106 6.53 -5.55 -6.81
N ALA A 107 6.97 -5.15 -7.99
CA ALA A 107 7.10 -6.05 -9.13
C ALA A 107 8.31 -6.98 -8.92
N PRO A 108 8.35 -8.14 -9.60
CA PRO A 108 9.45 -9.08 -9.46
C PRO A 108 10.85 -8.51 -9.73
N ASN A 109 10.94 -7.52 -10.61
CA ASN A 109 12.21 -6.91 -11.02
C ASN A 109 12.16 -5.40 -10.80
N GLY A 110 13.03 -4.87 -9.95
CA GLY A 110 13.27 -3.43 -9.76
C GLY A 110 14.67 -3.04 -10.24
N ASP A 111 14.84 -1.79 -10.67
CA ASP A 111 16.12 -1.25 -11.15
C ASP A 111 16.93 -0.55 -10.04
N GLY A 112 16.44 -0.57 -8.80
CA GLY A 112 17.07 0.05 -7.64
C GLY A 112 16.80 1.55 -7.51
N SER A 113 16.06 2.15 -8.43
CA SER A 113 15.66 3.55 -8.32
C SER A 113 14.65 3.76 -7.19
N ASN A 114 14.47 5.01 -6.78
CA ASN A 114 13.52 5.38 -5.74
C ASN A 114 12.19 5.79 -6.33
N VAL A 115 11.10 5.36 -5.67
CA VAL A 115 9.77 5.94 -5.81
C VAL A 115 9.44 6.71 -4.55
N SER A 116 8.88 7.91 -4.71
CA SER A 116 8.54 8.80 -3.61
C SER A 116 7.05 9.02 -3.54
N TYR A 117 6.55 9.23 -2.34
CA TYR A 117 5.19 9.67 -2.04
C TYR A 117 5.22 10.82 -1.03
N GLU A 118 4.48 11.87 -1.30
CA GLU A 118 4.28 12.98 -0.38
C GLU A 118 2.89 12.89 0.24
N MET A 119 2.83 12.64 1.54
CA MET A 119 1.60 12.58 2.30
C MET A 119 1.29 13.94 2.91
N PHE A 120 0.13 14.47 2.57
CA PHE A 120 -0.44 15.68 3.17
C PHE A 120 -1.36 15.31 4.33
N GLU A 121 -1.25 16.01 5.44
CA GLU A 121 -2.13 15.89 6.61
C GLU A 121 -2.51 17.27 7.13
N ASP A 122 -3.76 17.44 7.52
CA ASP A 122 -4.30 18.64 8.15
C ASP A 122 -5.31 18.28 9.26
N ALA A 123 -5.97 19.27 9.83
CA ALA A 123 -6.97 19.06 10.87
C ALA A 123 -8.27 18.37 10.36
N GLY A 124 -8.49 18.29 9.05
CA GLY A 124 -9.60 17.55 8.42
C GLY A 124 -10.95 18.26 8.43
N ASP A 125 -11.14 19.29 9.23
CA ASP A 125 -12.44 19.93 9.47
C ASP A 125 -12.49 21.44 9.18
N GLY A 126 -11.49 22.00 8.55
CA GLY A 126 -11.40 23.42 8.30
C GLY A 126 -10.67 23.80 7.02
N LEU A 127 -10.60 25.10 6.74
CA LEU A 127 -9.89 25.68 5.60
C LEU A 127 -8.61 26.41 6.03
N ASP A 128 -8.15 26.17 7.25
CA ASP A 128 -6.98 26.85 7.79
C ASP A 128 -5.71 26.63 6.95
N TYR A 129 -5.61 25.45 6.32
CA TYR A 129 -4.51 25.09 5.42
C TYR A 129 -4.45 25.97 4.15
N GLN A 130 -5.55 26.65 3.78
CA GLN A 130 -5.62 27.50 2.58
C GLN A 130 -5.22 28.96 2.86
N GLN A 131 -5.11 29.37 4.13
CA GLN A 131 -4.78 30.73 4.47
C GLN A 131 -3.33 31.05 4.12
N VAL A 132 -3.09 32.18 3.43
CA VAL A 132 -1.76 32.63 3.06
C VAL A 132 -0.88 32.82 4.29
N GLY A 133 0.26 32.17 4.30
CA GLY A 133 1.17 32.17 5.45
C GLY A 133 0.78 31.23 6.57
N ASN A 134 -0.29 30.45 6.42
CA ASN A 134 -0.71 29.46 7.40
C ASN A 134 -0.02 28.11 7.13
N THR A 135 0.56 27.56 8.17
CA THR A 135 1.24 26.24 8.17
C THR A 135 0.39 25.17 8.84
N ALA A 136 -0.96 25.32 8.84
CA ALA A 136 -1.88 24.38 9.49
C ALA A 136 -2.01 23.05 8.73
N HIS A 137 -0.92 22.57 8.19
CA HIS A 137 -0.79 21.25 7.56
C HIS A 137 0.62 20.70 7.82
N ALA A 138 0.77 19.42 7.57
CA ALA A 138 2.05 18.75 7.63
C ALA A 138 2.28 17.90 6.38
N MET A 139 3.52 17.86 5.92
CA MET A 139 3.98 17.03 4.81
C MET A 139 4.93 15.96 5.31
N THR A 140 4.72 14.72 4.90
CA THR A 140 5.62 13.60 5.18
C THR A 140 6.01 12.94 3.86
N THR A 141 7.30 12.97 3.53
CA THR A 141 7.82 12.30 2.34
C THR A 141 8.28 10.90 2.70
N ALA A 142 7.83 9.91 1.95
CA ALA A 142 8.34 8.54 2.06
C ALA A 142 8.91 8.08 0.72
N HIS A 143 9.90 7.19 0.79
CA HIS A 143 10.56 6.61 -0.38
C HIS A 143 10.61 5.09 -0.25
N VAL A 144 10.49 4.42 -1.40
CA VAL A 144 10.83 2.99 -1.52
C VAL A 144 11.87 2.82 -2.60
N ALA A 145 12.92 2.07 -2.28
CA ALA A 145 13.89 1.55 -3.24
C ALA A 145 13.77 0.03 -3.26
N HIS A 146 13.73 -0.53 -4.47
CA HIS A 146 13.72 -1.97 -4.70
C HIS A 146 14.90 -2.31 -5.60
N GLY A 147 15.90 -2.97 -5.04
CA GLY A 147 17.11 -3.37 -5.75
C GLY A 147 17.37 -4.87 -5.68
N GLY A 148 18.09 -5.38 -6.67
CA GLY A 148 18.40 -6.79 -6.80
C GLY A 148 17.43 -7.55 -7.70
N GLY A 149 17.51 -8.86 -7.70
CA GLY A 149 16.74 -9.76 -8.57
C GLY A 149 15.24 -9.85 -8.25
N SER A 150 14.63 -10.93 -8.67
CA SER A 150 13.23 -11.22 -8.32
C SER A 150 13.09 -11.57 -6.85
N ILE A 151 12.01 -11.12 -6.23
CA ILE A 151 11.67 -11.46 -4.84
C ILE A 151 11.69 -12.98 -4.66
N GLY A 152 12.42 -13.46 -3.64
CA GLY A 152 12.58 -14.88 -3.35
C GLY A 152 13.59 -15.63 -4.25
N LYS A 153 14.34 -14.91 -5.09
CA LYS A 153 15.41 -15.45 -5.94
C LYS A 153 16.72 -14.70 -5.71
N GLY A 154 17.29 -14.87 -4.55
CA GLY A 154 18.66 -14.45 -4.21
C GLY A 154 18.95 -12.94 -4.29
N GLY A 155 19.19 -12.33 -3.14
CA GLY A 155 19.80 -11.00 -3.05
C GLY A 155 18.90 -9.79 -3.22
N THR A 156 17.57 -9.95 -3.26
CA THR A 156 16.64 -8.83 -3.37
C THR A 156 16.58 -8.04 -2.05
N THR A 157 16.57 -6.73 -2.16
CA THR A 157 16.44 -5.84 -1.01
C THR A 157 15.37 -4.78 -1.28
N ALA A 158 14.48 -4.58 -0.33
CA ALA A 158 13.58 -3.43 -0.30
C ALA A 158 13.96 -2.52 0.87
N THR A 159 14.05 -1.23 0.59
CA THR A 159 14.28 -0.20 1.62
C THR A 159 13.15 0.80 1.56
N VAL A 160 12.44 0.97 2.68
CA VAL A 160 11.43 2.02 2.86
C VAL A 160 11.97 3.03 3.85
N VAL A 161 11.97 4.29 3.46
CA VAL A 161 12.36 5.40 4.31
C VAL A 161 11.18 6.35 4.42
N VAL A 162 10.72 6.60 5.64
CA VAL A 162 9.71 7.61 5.96
C VAL A 162 10.43 8.77 6.61
N GLY A 163 10.41 9.93 5.97
CA GLY A 163 11.04 11.14 6.47
C GLY A 163 10.29 11.74 7.67
N PRO A 164 10.89 12.72 8.33
CA PRO A 164 10.20 13.48 9.37
C PRO A 164 9.02 14.27 8.76
N SER A 165 7.96 14.42 9.56
CA SER A 165 6.84 15.29 9.20
C SER A 165 7.27 16.75 9.33
N VAL A 166 7.04 17.54 8.30
CA VAL A 166 7.36 18.97 8.22
C VAL A 166 6.06 19.76 8.26
N GLY A 167 5.98 20.73 9.16
CA GLY A 167 4.74 21.48 9.43
C GLY A 167 3.98 20.90 10.63
N SER A 168 2.83 21.50 10.91
CA SER A 168 1.99 21.08 12.04
C SER A 168 0.53 21.49 11.82
N PHE A 169 -0.39 20.79 12.46
CA PHE A 169 -1.81 21.11 12.46
C PHE A 169 -2.45 20.78 13.81
N LYS A 170 -3.61 21.34 14.07
CA LYS A 170 -4.38 21.07 15.28
C LYS A 170 -4.78 19.59 15.35
N GLY A 171 -4.42 18.92 16.43
CA GLY A 171 -4.70 17.49 16.63
C GLY A 171 -3.59 16.56 16.14
N GLN A 172 -2.50 17.09 15.58
CA GLN A 172 -1.33 16.29 15.23
C GLN A 172 -0.64 15.74 16.49
N GLY A 173 -0.41 14.43 16.52
CA GLY A 173 0.37 13.79 17.59
C GLY A 173 1.87 13.89 17.33
N ASN A 174 2.69 13.85 18.39
CA ASN A 174 4.16 13.84 18.28
C ASN A 174 4.75 12.50 17.88
N SER A 175 3.96 11.44 17.95
CA SER A 175 4.35 10.08 17.59
C SER A 175 3.15 9.28 17.14
N ARG A 176 3.38 8.29 16.29
CA ARG A 176 2.38 7.33 15.83
C ARG A 176 2.96 5.94 15.69
N ARG A 177 2.13 4.93 15.74
CA ARG A 177 2.50 3.57 15.35
C ARG A 177 2.61 3.52 13.86
N GLN A 178 3.70 2.94 13.37
CA GLN A 178 3.94 2.82 11.94
C GLN A 178 4.09 1.35 11.55
N LEU A 179 3.42 0.99 10.47
CA LEU A 179 3.54 -0.31 9.83
C LEU A 179 3.96 -0.12 8.38
N VAL A 180 4.73 -1.07 7.86
CA VAL A 180 5.04 -1.17 6.44
C VAL A 180 4.54 -2.52 5.95
N GLN A 181 3.65 -2.49 4.98
CA GLN A 181 3.03 -3.66 4.39
C GLN A 181 3.53 -3.85 2.96
N PHE A 182 4.20 -4.95 2.69
CA PHE A 182 4.66 -5.30 1.36
C PHE A 182 3.69 -6.27 0.70
N ARG A 183 3.16 -5.90 -0.46
CA ARG A 183 2.34 -6.72 -1.35
C ARG A 183 3.21 -7.24 -2.47
N LEU A 184 3.57 -8.51 -2.40
CA LEU A 184 4.66 -9.10 -3.18
C LEU A 184 4.18 -10.00 -4.32
N GLY A 185 2.91 -10.36 -4.34
CA GLY A 185 2.36 -11.34 -5.28
C GLY A 185 2.75 -12.80 -4.98
N ASP A 186 4.00 -13.04 -4.63
CA ASP A 186 4.55 -14.34 -4.24
C ASP A 186 5.13 -14.29 -2.83
N GLY A 187 4.75 -15.26 -2.02
CA GLY A 187 4.94 -15.29 -0.59
C GLY A 187 6.32 -15.68 -0.06
N ALA A 188 7.44 -15.18 -0.58
CA ALA A 188 8.75 -15.50 -0.01
C ALA A 188 8.96 -14.82 1.36
N ASP A 189 9.36 -15.62 2.37
CA ASP A 189 9.78 -15.08 3.66
C ASP A 189 11.12 -14.34 3.51
N PRO A 190 11.30 -13.21 4.20
CA PRO A 190 12.57 -12.50 4.20
C PRO A 190 13.62 -13.25 5.01
N GLN A 191 14.88 -13.13 4.59
CA GLN A 191 16.02 -13.60 5.36
C GLN A 191 16.28 -12.71 6.58
N THR A 192 16.16 -11.39 6.39
CA THR A 192 16.35 -10.42 7.46
C THR A 192 15.40 -9.22 7.29
N VAL A 193 14.90 -8.72 8.42
CA VAL A 193 14.15 -7.48 8.50
C VAL A 193 14.78 -6.59 9.56
N THR A 194 15.06 -5.34 9.20
CA THR A 194 15.60 -4.36 10.14
C THR A 194 14.73 -3.11 10.19
N VAL A 195 14.64 -2.51 11.37
CA VAL A 195 14.02 -1.20 11.62
C VAL A 195 15.08 -0.30 12.23
N ASN A 196 15.35 0.83 11.59
CA ASN A 196 16.42 1.77 12.01
C ASN A 196 17.77 1.08 12.26
N GLY A 197 18.12 0.13 11.38
CA GLY A 197 19.36 -0.64 11.43
C GLY A 197 19.40 -1.77 12.46
N LYS A 198 18.35 -1.96 13.25
CA LYS A 198 18.26 -3.07 14.22
C LYS A 198 17.43 -4.20 13.65
N ALA A 199 17.95 -5.42 13.68
CA ALA A 199 17.19 -6.62 13.31
C ALA A 199 15.99 -6.81 14.25
N ILE A 200 14.85 -7.17 13.67
CA ILE A 200 13.62 -7.42 14.40
C ILE A 200 13.16 -8.87 14.23
N PRO A 201 12.51 -9.46 15.24
CA PRO A 201 12.09 -10.86 15.20
C PRO A 201 10.88 -11.08 14.28
N ARG A 202 10.72 -12.33 13.85
CA ARG A 202 9.45 -12.82 13.32
C ARG A 202 8.46 -13.00 14.46
N LEU A 203 7.26 -12.46 14.30
CA LEU A 203 6.15 -12.69 15.21
C LEU A 203 5.40 -13.96 14.77
N HIS A 204 5.18 -14.87 15.73
CA HIS A 204 4.58 -16.18 15.43
C HIS A 204 3.04 -16.12 15.32
N THR A 205 2.42 -15.08 15.82
CA THR A 205 0.97 -14.88 15.74
C THR A 205 0.71 -13.66 14.89
N ALA A 206 0.15 -13.86 13.69
CA ALA A 206 -0.39 -12.75 12.93
C ALA A 206 -1.62 -12.23 13.70
N PRO A 207 -1.63 -11.00 14.20
CA PRO A 207 -2.81 -10.46 14.82
C PRO A 207 -3.91 -10.33 13.76
N ALA A 208 -5.16 -10.54 14.18
CA ALA A 208 -6.28 -10.21 13.32
C ALA A 208 -6.18 -8.74 12.90
N PHE A 209 -6.29 -8.46 11.60
CA PHE A 209 -6.20 -7.11 11.04
C PHE A 209 -7.47 -6.32 11.38
N GLY A 210 -7.65 -5.99 12.66
CA GLY A 210 -8.65 -5.03 13.10
C GLY A 210 -7.94 -3.83 13.72
N SER A 211 -8.50 -2.64 13.57
CA SER A 211 -7.89 -1.38 14.03
C SER A 211 -7.49 -1.38 15.52
N ALA A 212 -8.20 -2.13 16.38
CA ALA A 212 -7.90 -2.26 17.79
C ALA A 212 -6.64 -3.10 18.06
N VAL A 213 -6.36 -4.10 17.22
CA VAL A 213 -5.26 -5.05 17.42
C VAL A 213 -3.94 -4.51 16.89
N LEU A 214 -3.96 -3.75 15.80
CA LEU A 214 -2.75 -3.10 15.26
C LEU A 214 -2.12 -2.11 16.25
N GLY A 215 -2.87 -1.71 17.27
CA GLY A 215 -2.44 -0.78 18.29
C GLY A 215 -1.46 -1.34 19.32
N GLU A 216 -1.45 -2.64 19.53
CA GLU A 216 -0.67 -3.32 20.58
C GLU A 216 0.46 -4.19 20.01
N LEU A 217 0.72 -4.09 18.69
CA LEU A 217 1.74 -4.89 18.05
C LEU A 217 3.12 -4.58 18.59
N GLU A 218 3.80 -5.61 19.07
CA GLU A 218 5.23 -5.58 19.34
C GLU A 218 6.01 -5.31 18.05
N VAL A 219 7.22 -4.73 18.21
CA VAL A 219 8.13 -4.52 17.08
C VAL A 219 8.56 -5.88 16.53
N GLY A 220 8.24 -6.12 15.27
CA GLY A 220 8.52 -7.39 14.61
C GLY A 220 7.91 -7.46 13.22
N TRP A 221 8.04 -8.59 12.56
CA TRP A 221 7.42 -8.82 11.27
C TRP A 221 6.64 -10.13 11.24
N PHE A 222 5.64 -10.20 10.40
CA PHE A 222 4.80 -11.40 10.24
C PHE A 222 4.22 -11.46 8.83
N ARG A 223 3.75 -12.65 8.45
CA ARG A 223 2.92 -12.84 7.26
C ARG A 223 1.45 -12.71 7.64
N ALA A 224 0.75 -11.84 6.95
CA ALA A 224 -0.69 -11.79 7.00
C ALA A 224 -1.24 -12.79 5.98
N ALA A 225 -1.75 -13.93 6.46
CA ALA A 225 -2.44 -14.89 5.61
C ALA A 225 -3.87 -14.44 5.31
N GLN A 226 -4.41 -14.85 4.17
CA GLN A 226 -5.82 -14.67 3.86
C GLN A 226 -6.68 -15.40 4.91
N SER A 227 -7.72 -14.75 5.42
CA SER A 227 -8.76 -15.43 6.17
C SER A 227 -9.51 -16.37 5.22
N GLU A 228 -9.52 -17.66 5.51
CA GLU A 228 -10.23 -18.68 4.72
C GLU A 228 -11.76 -18.44 4.65
N ASN A 229 -12.29 -17.53 5.45
CA ASN A 229 -13.72 -17.27 5.59
C ASN A 229 -14.27 -16.04 4.88
N GLY A 230 -13.46 -15.30 4.11
CA GLY A 230 -13.95 -14.29 3.16
C GLY A 230 -14.79 -13.14 3.73
N GLN A 231 -14.86 -12.96 5.05
CA GLN A 231 -15.77 -11.97 5.66
C GLN A 231 -15.15 -10.62 5.98
N ASP A 232 -13.83 -10.46 5.89
CA ASP A 232 -13.15 -9.17 6.12
C ASP A 232 -12.60 -8.60 4.82
N ASN A 233 -13.49 -8.27 3.90
CA ASN A 233 -13.24 -8.08 2.47
C ASN A 233 -12.49 -6.81 2.07
N TYR A 234 -12.12 -5.92 2.98
CA TYR A 234 -11.54 -4.63 2.59
C TYR A 234 -10.15 -4.30 3.11
N THR A 235 -9.61 -5.09 4.03
CA THR A 235 -8.35 -4.75 4.72
C THR A 235 -7.28 -5.83 4.72
N GLN A 236 -7.59 -7.04 4.25
CA GLN A 236 -6.65 -8.16 4.27
C GLN A 236 -6.05 -8.38 2.88
N PRO A 237 -4.78 -8.04 2.68
CA PRO A 237 -4.09 -8.49 1.48
C PRO A 237 -3.83 -9.98 1.58
N VAL A 238 -4.04 -10.66 0.46
CA VAL A 238 -3.58 -12.02 0.25
C VAL A 238 -2.06 -12.00 0.36
N ASP A 239 -1.52 -12.66 1.36
CA ASP A 239 -0.09 -12.91 1.54
C ASP A 239 0.81 -11.66 1.54
N ALA A 240 0.57 -10.76 2.49
CA ALA A 240 1.42 -9.60 2.70
C ALA A 240 2.46 -9.84 3.79
N LEU A 241 3.67 -9.35 3.57
CA LEU A 241 4.65 -9.18 4.63
C LEU A 241 4.37 -7.87 5.37
N VAL A 242 4.15 -7.94 6.66
CA VAL A 242 3.91 -6.76 7.50
C VAL A 242 5.05 -6.57 8.48
N VAL A 243 5.59 -5.37 8.50
CA VAL A 243 6.63 -4.92 9.44
C VAL A 243 6.00 -3.92 10.39
N ALA A 244 5.91 -4.27 11.67
CA ALA A 244 5.49 -3.39 12.75
C ALA A 244 6.72 -2.66 13.30
N ALA A 245 6.85 -1.37 13.02
CA ALA A 245 7.97 -0.55 13.51
C ALA A 245 7.76 -0.01 14.92
N GLY A 246 6.57 -0.24 15.50
CA GLY A 246 6.21 0.27 16.81
C GLY A 246 5.82 1.75 16.80
N LYS A 247 5.83 2.37 17.97
CA LYS A 247 5.51 3.79 18.12
C LYS A 247 6.76 4.63 17.80
N CYS A 248 6.70 5.39 16.72
CA CYS A 248 7.79 6.21 16.19
C CYS A 248 7.46 7.70 16.36
N SER A 249 8.48 8.52 16.65
CA SER A 249 8.36 9.98 16.59
C SER A 249 8.09 10.39 15.14
N ILE A 250 7.15 11.30 14.88
CA ILE A 250 6.92 11.86 13.55
C ILE A 250 8.01 12.86 13.11
N HIS A 251 8.86 13.29 14.04
CA HIS A 251 9.96 14.23 13.79
C HIS A 251 11.30 13.52 13.52
N GLN A 252 11.30 12.19 13.46
CA GLN A 252 12.46 11.37 13.15
C GLN A 252 12.22 10.49 11.94
N GLN A 253 13.28 10.23 11.20
CA GLN A 253 13.24 9.30 10.10
C GLN A 253 13.02 7.87 10.59
N LEU A 254 12.14 7.14 9.91
CA LEU A 254 11.99 5.69 10.03
C LEU A 254 12.62 5.02 8.80
N SER A 255 13.44 4.00 9.03
CA SER A 255 13.99 3.17 7.96
C SER A 255 13.64 1.71 8.20
N VAL A 256 13.03 1.08 7.20
CA VAL A 256 12.71 -0.36 7.18
C VAL A 256 13.45 -0.99 6.01
N VAL A 257 14.27 -2.00 6.30
CA VAL A 257 14.98 -2.75 5.26
C VAL A 257 14.61 -4.22 5.35
N VAL A 258 14.19 -4.78 4.23
CA VAL A 258 13.83 -6.18 4.07
C VAL A 258 14.77 -6.80 3.04
N LYS A 259 15.39 -7.92 3.38
CA LYS A 259 16.27 -8.68 2.48
C LYS A 259 15.75 -10.09 2.30
N TRP A 260 15.68 -10.52 1.07
CA TRP A 260 15.37 -11.90 0.68
C TRP A 260 16.63 -12.62 0.22
N ALA A 261 16.66 -13.95 0.46
CA ALA A 261 17.76 -14.81 0.05
C ALA A 261 17.85 -14.99 -1.47
#